data_ba348f33bc520a9e6b36307d3cab3f2d
#
_entry.id   ba348f33bc520a9e6b36307d3cab3f2d
#
_cell.length_a   1.000
_cell.length_b   1.000
_cell.length_c   1.000
_cell.angle_alpha   90.00
_cell.angle_beta   90.00
_cell.angle_gamma   90.00
#
_symmetry.space_group_name_H-M   'P 1'
#
loop_
_entity.id
_entity.type
_entity.pdbx_description
1 polymer ?
#
loop_
_entity_poly.entity_id
_entity_poly.type
_entity_poly.pdbx_seq_one_letter_code
_entity_poly.pdbx_strand_id
1 'polypeptide(L)'
;MNKSGFFLFQITVILIAVVFFYTYYLFAGRTFTCVADVNFIVNKNNEIIKLDSDYDFVLEPNRKASIHINGTLTFNDRNYDLNRAYFMEYSRKNNSFYYEMHIVNKSKHKLDNTPDELFEAYFMAQNLSAPFYLKVSKIRNNLYLTEGLKRTYFTCLRS
;
A
#
# COMPACT_ATOMS: atom_id res chain seq x y z
N MET A 1 5.72 -35.86 45.22
CA MET A 1 5.12 -35.01 44.13
C MET A 1 3.89 -35.73 43.63
N ASN A 2 2.69 -35.16 43.87
CA ASN A 2 1.43 -35.82 43.48
C ASN A 2 1.33 -35.88 41.94
N LYS A 3 1.17 -37.12 41.42
CA LYS A 3 1.03 -37.35 39.97
C LYS A 3 -0.08 -36.53 39.33
N SER A 4 -1.15 -36.21 40.07
CA SER A 4 -2.26 -35.38 39.59
C SER A 4 -1.89 -33.90 39.46
N GLY A 5 -1.01 -33.39 40.33
CA GLY A 5 -0.52 -31.98 40.21
C GLY A 5 0.38 -31.78 39.01
N PHE A 6 1.21 -32.74 38.67
CA PHE A 6 2.06 -32.71 37.49
C PHE A 6 1.24 -32.75 36.20
N PHE A 7 0.17 -33.56 36.16
CA PHE A 7 -0.73 -33.66 35.02
C PHE A 7 -1.52 -32.35 34.78
N LEU A 8 -2.04 -31.74 35.86
CA LEU A 8 -2.71 -30.44 35.80
C LEU A 8 -1.77 -29.34 35.30
N PHE A 9 -0.54 -29.32 35.76
CA PHE A 9 0.46 -28.33 35.29
C PHE A 9 0.74 -28.46 33.78
N GLN A 10 0.88 -29.70 33.26
CA GLN A 10 1.07 -29.92 31.82
C GLN A 10 -0.12 -29.44 30.98
N ILE A 11 -1.36 -29.71 31.41
CA ILE A 11 -2.56 -29.24 30.71
C ILE A 11 -2.62 -27.74 30.68
N THR A 12 -2.28 -27.06 31.78
CA THR A 12 -2.27 -25.59 31.84
C THR A 12 -1.26 -24.96 30.88
N VAL A 13 -0.04 -25.53 30.79
CA VAL A 13 1.01 -25.08 29.88
C VAL A 13 0.58 -25.22 28.41
N ILE A 14 -0.06 -26.38 28.08
CA ILE A 14 -0.58 -26.60 26.71
C ILE A 14 -1.68 -25.60 26.36
N LEU A 15 -2.62 -25.34 27.28
CA LEU A 15 -3.68 -24.34 27.06
C LEU A 15 -3.12 -22.94 26.84
N ILE A 16 -2.14 -22.50 27.62
CA ILE A 16 -1.47 -21.22 27.44
C ILE A 16 -0.78 -21.15 26.07
N ALA A 17 -0.07 -22.21 25.68
CA ALA A 17 0.60 -22.26 24.37
C ALA A 17 -0.40 -22.18 23.21
N VAL A 18 -1.55 -22.88 23.29
CA VAL A 18 -2.59 -22.82 22.28
C VAL A 18 -3.21 -21.43 22.18
N VAL A 19 -3.52 -20.80 23.31
CA VAL A 19 -4.07 -19.42 23.34
C VAL A 19 -3.04 -18.44 22.76
N PHE A 20 -1.77 -18.58 23.09
CA PHE A 20 -0.71 -17.73 22.57
C PHE A 20 -0.51 -17.90 21.07
N PHE A 21 -0.54 -19.14 20.58
CA PHE A 21 -0.46 -19.45 19.15
C PHE A 21 -1.68 -18.95 18.39
N TYR A 22 -2.87 -19.09 18.96
CA TYR A 22 -4.12 -18.60 18.36
C TYR A 22 -4.16 -17.07 18.29
N THR A 23 -3.77 -16.38 19.37
CA THR A 23 -3.67 -14.91 19.37
C THR A 23 -2.59 -14.43 18.40
N TYR A 24 -1.42 -15.07 18.38
CA TYR A 24 -0.37 -14.77 17.41
C TYR A 24 -0.87 -14.93 15.97
N TYR A 25 -1.58 -16.02 15.67
CA TYR A 25 -2.14 -16.25 14.33
C TYR A 25 -3.23 -15.23 13.95
N LEU A 26 -4.03 -14.78 14.89
CA LEU A 26 -5.04 -13.75 14.66
C LEU A 26 -4.43 -12.34 14.46
N PHE A 27 -3.30 -12.06 15.09
CA PHE A 27 -2.65 -10.74 15.03
C PHE A 27 -1.50 -10.67 14.01
N ALA A 28 -0.83 -11.78 13.73
CA ALA A 28 0.28 -11.85 12.79
C ALA A 28 -0.21 -11.99 11.37
N GLY A 29 -0.84 -10.97 10.80
CA GLY A 29 -0.99 -10.98 9.37
C GLY A 29 -2.31 -10.55 8.77
N ARG A 30 -2.86 -9.44 9.22
CA ARG A 30 -3.96 -8.84 8.44
C ARG A 30 -3.38 -7.98 7.34
N THR A 31 -3.64 -8.37 6.11
CA THR A 31 -3.45 -7.52 4.94
C THR A 31 -4.25 -6.24 5.12
N PHE A 32 -3.62 -5.11 4.89
CA PHE A 32 -4.31 -3.82 4.82
C PHE A 32 -4.60 -3.54 3.35
N THR A 33 -5.88 -3.39 3.00
CA THR A 33 -6.32 -3.02 1.67
C THR A 33 -7.11 -1.73 1.75
N CYS A 34 -6.86 -0.81 0.82
CA CYS A 34 -7.67 0.38 0.68
C CYS A 34 -7.79 0.85 -0.77
N VAL A 35 -8.95 1.41 -1.09
CA VAL A 35 -9.31 1.92 -2.41
C VAL A 35 -9.44 3.43 -2.35
N ALA A 36 -8.88 4.12 -3.34
CA ALA A 36 -8.98 5.58 -3.48
C ALA A 36 -9.40 5.94 -4.90
N ASP A 37 -10.33 6.87 -5.00
CA ASP A 37 -10.62 7.60 -6.24
C ASP A 37 -9.69 8.82 -6.28
N VAL A 38 -8.88 8.92 -7.32
CA VAL A 38 -7.82 9.92 -7.47
C VAL A 38 -8.05 10.75 -8.71
N ASN A 39 -8.54 11.96 -8.48
CA ASN A 39 -8.70 12.99 -9.50
C ASN A 39 -7.59 14.02 -9.34
N PHE A 40 -6.72 14.14 -10.33
CA PHE A 40 -5.56 15.00 -10.25
C PHE A 40 -5.38 15.83 -11.52
N ILE A 41 -5.19 17.14 -11.38
CA ILE A 41 -4.98 18.06 -12.48
C ILE A 41 -3.66 18.79 -12.26
N VAL A 42 -2.76 18.68 -13.22
CA VAL A 42 -1.49 19.41 -13.25
C VAL A 42 -1.52 20.40 -14.42
N ASN A 43 -1.21 21.64 -14.13
CA ASN A 43 -0.95 22.65 -15.17
C ASN A 43 0.51 23.09 -15.03
N LYS A 44 1.31 22.78 -16.04
CA LYS A 44 2.73 23.11 -16.08
C LYS A 44 3.12 23.49 -17.50
N ASN A 45 3.73 24.65 -17.68
CA ASN A 45 4.21 25.13 -18.97
C ASN A 45 3.14 25.16 -20.09
N ASN A 46 1.89 25.55 -19.77
CA ASN A 46 0.73 25.50 -20.66
C ASN A 46 0.28 24.07 -21.08
N GLU A 47 0.84 23.06 -20.48
CA GLU A 47 0.38 21.67 -20.65
C GLU A 47 -0.56 21.31 -19.52
N ILE A 48 -1.71 20.78 -19.85
CA ILE A 48 -2.71 20.33 -18.88
C ILE A 48 -2.72 18.81 -18.91
N ILE A 49 -2.47 18.24 -17.74
CA ILE A 49 -2.55 16.79 -17.51
C ILE A 49 -3.65 16.55 -16.50
N LYS A 50 -4.56 15.64 -16.86
CA LYS A 50 -5.63 15.19 -15.96
C LYS A 50 -5.48 13.70 -15.77
N LEU A 51 -5.53 13.26 -14.52
CA LEU A 51 -5.62 11.87 -14.13
C LEU A 51 -6.96 11.65 -13.45
N ASP A 52 -7.70 10.67 -13.90
CA ASP A 52 -8.94 10.18 -13.30
C ASP A 52 -8.82 8.67 -13.15
N SER A 53 -8.63 8.19 -11.94
CA SER A 53 -8.23 6.80 -11.72
C SER A 53 -8.55 6.29 -10.33
N ASP A 54 -8.79 4.99 -10.25
CA ASP A 54 -8.89 4.22 -9.03
C ASP A 54 -7.53 3.64 -8.64
N TYR A 55 -7.20 3.75 -7.37
CA TYR A 55 -6.00 3.19 -6.76
C TYR A 55 -6.39 2.11 -5.76
N ASP A 56 -6.01 0.87 -6.04
CA ASP A 56 -6.09 -0.24 -5.10
C ASP A 56 -4.74 -0.45 -4.44
N PHE A 57 -4.64 -0.07 -3.16
CA PHE A 57 -3.41 -0.18 -2.40
C PHE A 57 -3.48 -1.32 -1.39
N VAL A 58 -2.48 -2.20 -1.41
CA VAL A 58 -2.37 -3.38 -0.56
C VAL A 58 -1.04 -3.37 0.19
N LEU A 59 -1.11 -3.53 1.52
CA LEU A 59 0.05 -3.81 2.37
C LEU A 59 -0.10 -5.19 2.97
N GLU A 60 0.83 -6.08 2.68
CA GLU A 60 0.87 -7.45 3.19
C GLU A 60 1.80 -7.55 4.41
N PRO A 61 1.52 -8.48 5.34
CA PRO A 61 2.36 -8.68 6.54
C PRO A 61 3.80 -9.10 6.24
N ASN A 62 4.03 -9.75 5.09
CA ASN A 62 5.33 -10.23 4.62
C ASN A 62 6.26 -9.14 4.10
N ARG A 63 5.98 -7.87 4.39
CA ARG A 63 6.70 -6.67 3.92
C ARG A 63 6.59 -6.42 2.42
N LYS A 64 5.57 -6.96 1.78
CA LYS A 64 5.23 -6.68 0.40
C LYS A 64 4.06 -5.71 0.33
N ALA A 65 4.06 -4.89 -0.71
CA ALA A 65 2.97 -3.99 -1.01
C ALA A 65 2.73 -3.96 -2.51
N SER A 66 1.51 -3.62 -2.91
CA SER A 66 1.20 -3.35 -4.30
C SER A 66 0.24 -2.18 -4.41
N ILE A 67 0.32 -1.49 -5.52
CA ILE A 67 -0.67 -0.50 -5.93
C ILE A 67 -1.08 -0.81 -7.36
N HIS A 68 -2.37 -0.99 -7.57
CA HIS A 68 -2.98 -1.10 -8.88
C HIS A 68 -3.64 0.22 -9.22
N ILE A 69 -3.40 0.72 -10.41
CA ILE A 69 -3.89 2.01 -10.89
C ILE A 69 -4.66 1.74 -12.17
N ASN A 70 -5.95 2.05 -12.16
CA ASN A 70 -6.83 1.87 -13.31
C ASN A 70 -7.61 3.15 -13.57
N GLY A 71 -7.65 3.61 -14.84
CA GLY A 71 -8.35 4.84 -15.16
C GLY A 71 -7.96 5.44 -16.50
N THR A 72 -8.02 6.76 -16.58
CA THR A 72 -7.72 7.52 -17.80
C THR A 72 -6.76 8.67 -17.48
N LEU A 73 -5.75 8.82 -18.32
CA LEU A 73 -4.87 9.98 -18.31
C LEU A 73 -5.15 10.82 -19.56
N THR A 74 -5.46 12.10 -19.37
CA THR A 74 -5.65 13.05 -20.47
C THR A 74 -4.45 13.98 -20.52
N PHE A 75 -3.82 14.08 -21.68
CA PHE A 75 -2.70 15.00 -21.93
C PHE A 75 -2.92 15.70 -23.27
N ASN A 76 -2.97 17.03 -23.25
CA ASN A 76 -3.21 17.87 -24.43
C ASN A 76 -4.40 17.37 -25.27
N ASP A 77 -5.55 17.18 -24.61
CA ASP A 77 -6.83 16.70 -25.16
C ASP A 77 -6.80 15.27 -25.75
N ARG A 78 -5.73 14.52 -25.51
CA ARG A 78 -5.65 13.11 -25.85
C ARG A 78 -5.87 12.27 -24.60
N ASN A 79 -6.77 11.28 -24.72
CA ASN A 79 -7.04 10.32 -23.66
C ASN A 79 -6.18 9.08 -23.86
N TYR A 80 -5.66 8.59 -22.76
CA TYR A 80 -4.87 7.37 -22.68
C TYR A 80 -5.50 6.47 -21.62
N ASP A 81 -5.67 5.20 -21.95
CA ASP A 81 -6.09 4.18 -20.98
C ASP A 81 -4.91 3.84 -20.08
N LEU A 82 -5.15 3.85 -18.78
CA LEU A 82 -4.17 3.56 -17.74
C LEU A 82 -4.59 2.30 -16.99
N ASN A 83 -3.76 1.28 -16.99
CA ASN A 83 -3.97 0.07 -16.20
C ASN A 83 -2.63 -0.58 -15.91
N ARG A 84 -2.09 -0.29 -14.72
CA ARG A 84 -0.77 -0.77 -14.32
C ARG A 84 -0.69 -1.08 -12.83
N ALA A 85 0.29 -1.89 -12.49
CA ALA A 85 0.58 -2.25 -11.11
C ALA A 85 2.05 -2.00 -10.79
N TYR A 86 2.30 -1.55 -9.56
CA TYR A 86 3.63 -1.45 -8.99
C TYR A 86 3.71 -2.36 -7.77
N PHE A 87 4.71 -3.22 -7.75
CA PHE A 87 5.00 -4.14 -6.66
C PHE A 87 6.16 -3.58 -5.86
N MET A 88 6.04 -3.60 -4.56
CA MET A 88 6.95 -2.93 -3.65
C MET A 88 7.33 -3.85 -2.50
N GLU A 89 8.52 -3.63 -1.98
CA GLU A 89 8.92 -4.10 -0.67
C GLU A 89 8.99 -2.92 0.29
N TYR A 90 8.63 -3.17 1.54
CA TYR A 90 8.70 -2.12 2.54
C TYR A 90 9.43 -2.55 3.81
N SER A 91 10.06 -1.59 4.45
CA SER A 91 10.67 -1.75 5.76
C SER A 91 10.22 -0.62 6.69
N ARG A 92 10.22 -0.89 7.97
CA ARG A 92 9.95 0.12 9.00
C ARG A 92 11.16 0.21 9.90
N LYS A 93 11.81 1.38 9.94
CA LYS A 93 12.87 1.63 10.92
C LYS A 93 12.27 1.77 12.31
N ASN A 94 12.99 1.27 13.33
CA ASN A 94 12.56 1.38 14.72
C ASN A 94 12.20 2.84 15.05
N ASN A 95 11.05 3.05 15.67
CA ASN A 95 10.48 4.34 16.05
C ASN A 95 10.07 5.27 14.89
N SER A 96 10.05 4.84 13.64
CA SER A 96 9.53 5.63 12.53
C SER A 96 8.03 5.41 12.34
N PHE A 97 7.28 6.49 12.08
CA PHE A 97 5.89 6.42 11.63
C PHE A 97 5.79 6.13 10.12
N TYR A 98 6.92 6.16 9.40
CA TYR A 98 6.99 5.97 7.97
C TYR A 98 7.53 4.59 7.62
N TYR A 99 6.94 4.01 6.60
CA TYR A 99 7.46 2.87 5.86
C TYR A 99 8.38 3.38 4.76
N GLU A 100 9.56 2.81 4.66
CA GLU A 100 10.47 3.00 3.53
C GLU A 100 10.08 1.98 2.46
N MET A 101 9.68 2.46 1.29
CA MET A 101 9.12 1.68 0.20
C MET A 101 10.10 1.63 -0.96
N HIS A 102 10.29 0.45 -1.54
CA HIS A 102 11.11 0.23 -2.73
C HIS A 102 10.25 -0.45 -3.80
N ILE A 103 10.18 0.12 -5.01
CA ILE A 103 9.52 -0.53 -6.14
C ILE A 103 10.46 -1.61 -6.66
N VAL A 104 10.01 -2.87 -6.64
CA VAL A 104 10.79 -4.03 -7.08
C VAL A 104 10.36 -4.52 -8.46
N ASN A 105 9.12 -4.24 -8.85
CA ASN A 105 8.59 -4.63 -10.16
C ASN A 105 7.45 -3.72 -10.59
N LYS A 106 7.22 -3.61 -11.90
CA LYS A 106 6.06 -2.95 -12.50
C LYS A 106 5.44 -3.84 -13.56
N SER A 107 4.13 -3.76 -13.71
CA SER A 107 3.37 -4.45 -14.73
C SER A 107 2.44 -3.46 -15.42
N LYS A 108 2.34 -3.57 -16.74
CA LYS A 108 1.48 -2.77 -17.60
C LYS A 108 0.53 -3.70 -18.34
N HIS A 109 -0.76 -3.46 -18.21
CA HIS A 109 -1.77 -4.25 -18.92
C HIS A 109 -1.70 -3.99 -20.42
N LYS A 110 -2.13 -4.95 -21.23
CA LYS A 110 -2.11 -4.84 -22.71
C LYS A 110 -2.95 -3.68 -23.26
N LEU A 111 -3.97 -3.29 -22.53
CA LEU A 111 -4.85 -2.16 -22.90
C LEU A 111 -4.33 -0.80 -22.42
N ASP A 112 -3.32 -0.79 -21.55
CA ASP A 112 -2.68 0.46 -21.12
C ASP A 112 -1.83 1.03 -22.27
N ASN A 113 -2.31 2.11 -22.86
CA ASN A 113 -1.63 2.83 -23.95
C ASN A 113 -0.96 4.13 -23.45
N THR A 114 -0.98 4.39 -22.14
CA THR A 114 -0.35 5.56 -21.53
C THR A 114 1.18 5.47 -21.68
N PRO A 115 1.87 6.47 -22.23
CA PRO A 115 3.33 6.51 -22.26
C PRO A 115 3.92 6.49 -20.85
N ASP A 116 4.90 5.61 -20.62
CA ASP A 116 5.52 5.44 -19.29
C ASP A 116 6.18 6.73 -18.82
N GLU A 117 6.91 7.40 -19.71
CA GLU A 117 7.59 8.66 -19.43
C GLU A 117 6.61 9.75 -18.97
N LEU A 118 5.44 9.83 -19.61
CA LEU A 118 4.42 10.79 -19.25
C LEU A 118 3.85 10.49 -17.86
N PHE A 119 3.48 9.25 -17.58
CA PHE A 119 2.92 8.88 -16.28
C PHE A 119 3.96 9.01 -15.15
N GLU A 120 5.15 8.49 -15.35
CA GLU A 120 6.21 8.49 -14.33
C GLU A 120 6.70 9.90 -14.01
N ALA A 121 6.77 10.80 -14.98
CA ALA A 121 7.22 12.19 -14.78
C ALA A 121 6.32 13.00 -13.85
N TYR A 122 5.03 12.71 -13.83
CA TYR A 122 4.03 13.52 -13.11
C TYR A 122 3.46 12.82 -11.86
N PHE A 123 3.33 11.51 -11.87
CA PHE A 123 2.58 10.76 -10.86
C PHE A 123 3.44 9.79 -10.04
N MET A 124 4.65 9.50 -10.50
CA MET A 124 5.57 8.65 -9.77
C MET A 124 6.84 9.40 -9.34
N ALA A 125 7.61 8.81 -8.45
CA ALA A 125 8.95 9.32 -8.18
C ALA A 125 9.80 9.19 -9.46
N GLN A 126 10.46 10.27 -9.86
CA GLN A 126 11.29 10.33 -11.08
C GLN A 126 12.39 9.26 -11.14
N ASN A 127 12.71 8.66 -10.02
CA ASN A 127 13.65 7.56 -9.93
C ASN A 127 12.98 6.38 -9.21
N LEU A 128 12.50 5.40 -9.98
CA LEU A 128 11.90 4.17 -9.44
C LEU A 128 12.87 3.35 -8.56
N SER A 129 14.18 3.58 -8.70
CA SER A 129 15.21 2.94 -7.88
C SER A 129 15.41 3.63 -6.54
N ALA A 130 14.92 4.86 -6.35
CA ALA A 130 15.02 5.57 -5.10
C ALA A 130 13.90 5.16 -4.13
N PRO A 131 14.20 4.96 -2.84
CA PRO A 131 13.17 4.71 -1.86
C PRO A 131 12.26 5.92 -1.69
N PHE A 132 10.99 5.66 -1.48
CA PHE A 132 10.05 6.69 -1.04
C PHE A 132 9.45 6.32 0.31
N TYR A 133 8.88 7.31 0.99
CA TYR A 133 8.39 7.12 2.34
C TYR A 133 6.87 7.25 2.34
N LEU A 134 6.22 6.31 3.03
CA LEU A 134 4.78 6.26 3.16
C LEU A 134 4.38 6.13 4.62
N LYS A 135 3.45 6.96 5.05
CA LYS A 135 2.75 6.84 6.31
C LYS A 135 1.27 6.64 6.04
N VAL A 136 0.69 5.66 6.71
CA VAL A 136 -0.75 5.38 6.64
C VAL A 136 -1.35 5.72 7.99
N SER A 137 -2.24 6.69 8.02
CA SER A 137 -2.87 7.20 9.24
C SER A 137 -4.38 7.02 9.15
N LYS A 138 -5.00 6.48 10.20
CA LYS A 138 -6.45 6.40 10.29
C LYS A 138 -7.03 7.76 10.65
N ILE A 139 -7.91 8.31 9.82
CA ILE A 139 -8.61 9.57 10.09
C ILE A 139 -9.93 9.28 10.82
N ARG A 140 -10.75 8.37 10.27
CA ARG A 140 -12.08 8.06 10.78
C ARG A 140 -12.51 6.68 10.31
N ASN A 141 -13.16 5.88 11.16
CA ASN A 141 -13.68 4.54 10.84
C ASN A 141 -12.84 3.78 9.80
N ASN A 142 -13.27 3.75 8.53
CA ASN A 142 -12.59 3.09 7.42
C ASN A 142 -11.80 4.05 6.52
N LEU A 143 -11.72 5.34 6.86
CA LEU A 143 -11.00 6.35 6.09
C LEU A 143 -9.56 6.47 6.56
N TYR A 144 -8.63 6.32 5.64
CA TYR A 144 -7.19 6.42 5.88
C TYR A 144 -6.58 7.50 4.99
N LEU A 145 -5.53 8.12 5.52
CA LEU A 145 -4.70 9.10 4.82
C LEU A 145 -3.35 8.46 4.54
N THR A 146 -2.90 8.57 3.30
CA THR A 146 -1.57 8.17 2.88
C THR A 146 -0.72 9.41 2.63
N GLU A 147 0.41 9.49 3.31
CA GLU A 147 1.28 10.66 3.32
C GLU A 147 2.72 10.26 3.00
N GLY A 148 3.38 11.06 2.17
CA GLY A 148 4.84 11.04 2.03
C GLY A 148 5.50 12.03 2.99
N LEU A 149 6.81 12.20 2.89
CA LEU A 149 7.56 13.12 3.75
C LEU A 149 7.18 14.61 3.55
N LYS A 150 6.74 14.99 2.36
CA LYS A 150 6.50 16.39 1.99
C LYS A 150 5.07 16.68 1.54
N ARG A 151 4.29 15.66 1.24
CA ARG A 151 2.93 15.83 0.67
C ARG A 151 2.04 14.65 1.00
N THR A 152 0.76 14.90 1.03
CA THR A 152 -0.27 13.86 1.00
C THR A 152 -0.31 13.24 -0.40
N TYR A 153 -0.47 11.93 -0.46
CA TYR A 153 -0.67 11.23 -1.73
C TYR A 153 -2.16 11.13 -2.05
N PHE A 154 -2.91 10.44 -1.21
CA PHE A 154 -4.36 10.27 -1.36
C PHE A 154 -5.01 9.88 -0.04
N THR A 155 -6.33 9.98 0.02
CA THR A 155 -7.16 9.34 1.06
C THR A 155 -7.80 8.11 0.47
N CYS A 156 -7.95 7.06 1.27
CA CYS A 156 -8.57 5.82 0.81
C CYS A 156 -9.53 5.21 1.83
N LEU A 157 -10.46 4.46 1.33
CA LEU A 157 -11.41 3.67 2.13
C LEU A 157 -10.88 2.25 2.26
N ARG A 158 -10.78 1.78 3.50
CA ARG A 158 -10.42 0.38 3.78
C ARG A 158 -11.54 -0.53 3.32
N SER A 159 -11.22 -1.48 2.46
CA SER A 159 -12.07 -2.58 2.00
C SER A 159 -11.95 -3.82 2.89
#